data_ee879f3f6456ec9c77482c36c28e1238
#
_entry.id   ee879f3f6456ec9c77482c36c28e1238
#
_cell.length_a   1.000
_cell.length_b   1.000
_cell.length_c   1.000
_cell.angle_alpha   90.00
_cell.angle_beta   90.00
_cell.angle_gamma   90.00
#
_symmetry.space_group_name_H-M   'P 1'
#
loop_
_entity.id
_entity.type
_entity.pdbx_description
1 polymer ?
#
loop_
_entity_poly.entity_id
_entity_poly.type
_entity_poly.pdbx_seq_one_letter_code
_entity_poly.pdbx_strand_id
1 'polypeptide(L)'
;MSRSLNILVVDDDVENAESLAELFAMDDHKVIVAYDGDQAIEAFSLNKVDIGFFDVMMPGKNGVDSFIEIKQAHPDAQVYFMTGYSADDLLKKALENGAKGVFGKPVDLPKLLKMLEKAAA
;
A
#
# COMPACT_ATOMS: atom_id res chain seq x y z
N MET A 1 -4.55 -10.58 -21.32
CA MET A 1 -4.99 -9.20 -21.01
C MET A 1 -4.98 -8.97 -19.52
N SER A 2 -4.49 -7.83 -19.11
CA SER A 2 -4.46 -7.46 -17.68
C SER A 2 -5.82 -6.90 -17.27
N ARG A 3 -6.23 -7.17 -16.05
CA ARG A 3 -7.42 -6.56 -15.46
C ARG A 3 -7.06 -5.27 -14.73
N SER A 4 -8.02 -4.38 -14.57
CA SER A 4 -7.87 -3.21 -13.72
C SER A 4 -7.91 -3.62 -12.25
N LEU A 5 -6.95 -3.15 -11.48
CA LEU A 5 -6.89 -3.38 -10.03
C LEU A 5 -7.45 -2.18 -9.28
N ASN A 6 -8.01 -2.44 -8.12
CA ASN A 6 -8.37 -1.41 -7.14
C ASN A 6 -7.21 -1.27 -6.17
N ILE A 7 -6.50 -0.16 -6.22
CA ILE A 7 -5.26 0.06 -5.47
C ILE A 7 -5.50 1.12 -4.40
N LEU A 8 -5.03 0.85 -3.18
CA LEU A 8 -5.01 1.84 -2.11
C LEU A 8 -3.57 2.29 -1.88
N VAL A 9 -3.34 3.60 -1.94
CA VAL A 9 -2.06 4.22 -1.61
C VAL A 9 -2.21 4.94 -0.27
N VAL A 10 -1.35 4.62 0.69
CA VAL A 10 -1.38 5.22 2.03
C VAL A 10 -0.03 5.88 2.30
N ASP A 11 -0.03 7.21 2.36
CA ASP A 11 1.16 8.01 2.63
C ASP A 11 0.71 9.37 3.16
N ASP A 12 1.31 9.84 4.25
CA ASP A 12 0.99 11.15 4.81
C ASP A 12 1.56 12.30 3.99
N ASP A 13 2.55 12.03 3.14
CA ASP A 13 3.04 13.01 2.17
C ASP A 13 2.09 13.05 0.97
N VAL A 14 1.29 14.12 0.91
CA VAL A 14 0.26 14.29 -0.11
C VAL A 14 0.82 14.21 -1.53
N GLU A 15 1.96 14.87 -1.78
CA GLU A 15 2.58 14.89 -3.11
C GLU A 15 3.02 13.49 -3.53
N ASN A 16 3.65 12.75 -2.63
CA ASN A 16 4.08 11.38 -2.93
C ASN A 16 2.88 10.48 -3.21
N ALA A 17 1.85 10.58 -2.39
CA ALA A 17 0.64 9.77 -2.55
C ALA A 17 -0.04 10.05 -3.88
N GLU A 18 -0.20 11.33 -4.21
CA GLU A 18 -0.85 11.74 -5.46
C GLU A 18 -0.03 11.37 -6.70
N SER A 19 1.29 11.52 -6.63
CA SER A 19 2.16 11.14 -7.75
C SER A 19 2.08 9.66 -8.06
N LEU A 20 2.10 8.83 -7.02
CA LEU A 20 1.98 7.38 -7.18
C LEU A 20 0.58 7.00 -7.69
N ALA A 21 -0.46 7.66 -7.18
CA ALA A 21 -1.83 7.44 -7.62
C ALA A 21 -2.00 7.78 -9.11
N GLU A 22 -1.42 8.88 -9.56
CA GLU A 22 -1.45 9.26 -10.98
C GLU A 22 -0.77 8.22 -11.86
N LEU A 23 0.38 7.70 -11.42
CA LEU A 23 1.09 6.68 -12.15
C LEU A 23 0.24 5.42 -12.34
N PHE A 24 -0.41 4.96 -11.28
CA PHE A 24 -1.26 3.78 -11.35
C PHE A 24 -2.51 4.03 -12.22
N ALA A 25 -3.08 5.24 -12.12
CA ALA A 25 -4.22 5.60 -12.94
C ALA A 25 -3.87 5.63 -14.44
N MET A 26 -2.65 6.07 -14.76
CA MET A 26 -2.16 6.04 -16.14
C MET A 26 -2.01 4.61 -16.68
N ASP A 27 -1.84 3.64 -15.78
CA ASP A 27 -1.76 2.21 -16.12
C ASP A 27 -3.15 1.53 -16.01
N ASP A 28 -4.21 2.31 -16.08
CA ASP A 28 -5.61 1.87 -16.10
C ASP A 28 -6.11 1.18 -14.82
N HIS A 29 -5.47 1.48 -13.68
CA HIS A 29 -5.96 1.01 -12.39
C HIS A 29 -6.84 2.06 -11.72
N LYS A 30 -7.72 1.63 -10.83
CA LYS A 30 -8.50 2.52 -9.97
C LYS A 30 -7.74 2.72 -8.68
N VAL A 31 -7.60 3.98 -8.25
CA VAL A 31 -6.77 4.30 -7.09
C VAL A 31 -7.55 5.08 -6.05
N ILE A 32 -7.39 4.68 -4.81
CA ILE A 32 -7.90 5.38 -3.65
C ILE A 32 -6.67 5.82 -2.85
N VAL A 33 -6.69 7.04 -2.32
CA VAL A 33 -5.58 7.56 -1.52
C VAL A 33 -6.07 7.77 -0.09
N ALA A 34 -5.25 7.35 0.87
CA ALA A 34 -5.44 7.63 2.29
C ALA A 34 -4.17 8.29 2.83
N TYR A 35 -4.34 9.23 3.74
CA TYR A 35 -3.21 10.03 4.24
C TYR A 35 -2.82 9.68 5.67
N ASP A 36 -3.53 8.77 6.30
CA ASP A 36 -3.19 8.24 7.62
C ASP A 36 -3.75 6.83 7.80
N GLY A 37 -3.42 6.22 8.94
CA GLY A 37 -3.80 4.84 9.22
C GLY A 37 -5.31 4.65 9.38
N ASP A 38 -5.99 5.59 9.99
CA ASP A 38 -7.44 5.49 10.18
C ASP A 38 -8.19 5.60 8.86
N GLN A 39 -7.75 6.50 7.98
CA GLN A 39 -8.29 6.58 6.63
C GLN A 39 -8.05 5.30 5.83
N ALA A 40 -6.89 4.67 6.02
CA ALA A 40 -6.58 3.40 5.35
C ALA A 40 -7.53 2.29 5.80
N ILE A 41 -7.79 2.18 7.10
CA ILE A 41 -8.71 1.20 7.66
C ILE A 41 -10.11 1.43 7.10
N GLU A 42 -10.58 2.67 7.08
CA GLU A 42 -11.87 3.04 6.52
C GLU A 42 -11.98 2.69 5.04
N ALA A 43 -10.92 2.98 4.27
CA ALA A 43 -10.90 2.69 2.83
C ALA A 43 -11.06 1.19 2.55
N PHE A 44 -10.41 0.33 3.32
CA PHE A 44 -10.58 -1.12 3.19
C PHE A 44 -12.01 -1.57 3.54
N SER A 45 -12.64 -0.90 4.50
CA SER A 45 -14.01 -1.25 4.92
C SER A 45 -15.07 -0.83 3.91
N LEU A 46 -14.85 0.30 3.23
CA LEU A 46 -15.83 0.90 2.31
C LEU A 46 -15.63 0.52 0.85
N ASN A 47 -14.50 -0.06 0.50
CA ASN A 47 -14.15 -0.33 -0.89
C ASN A 47 -13.57 -1.73 -1.05
N LYS A 48 -13.70 -2.29 -2.25
CA LYS A 48 -12.93 -3.47 -2.62
C LYS A 48 -11.51 -3.02 -2.96
N VAL A 49 -10.55 -3.48 -2.18
CA VAL A 49 -9.12 -3.17 -2.41
C VAL A 49 -8.41 -4.46 -2.80
N ASP A 50 -7.81 -4.47 -3.98
CA ASP A 50 -7.04 -5.62 -4.46
C ASP A 50 -5.63 -5.62 -3.89
N ILE A 51 -5.02 -4.43 -3.77
CA ILE A 51 -3.64 -4.31 -3.30
C ILE A 51 -3.43 -2.94 -2.64
N GLY A 52 -2.69 -2.91 -1.54
CA GLY A 52 -2.36 -1.68 -0.83
C GLY A 52 -0.86 -1.41 -0.85
N PHE A 53 -0.48 -0.14 -0.95
CA PHE A 53 0.88 0.34 -0.80
C PHE A 53 0.91 1.32 0.36
N PHE A 54 1.55 0.93 1.45
CA PHE A 54 1.53 1.68 2.71
C PHE A 54 2.91 2.20 3.06
N ASP A 55 2.98 3.48 3.39
CA ASP A 55 4.16 4.02 4.06
C ASP A 55 4.22 3.46 5.48
N VAL A 56 5.42 3.16 5.96
CA VAL A 56 5.61 2.63 7.30
C VAL A 56 5.45 3.73 8.36
N MET A 57 6.11 4.86 8.15
CA MET A 57 6.17 5.94 9.14
C MET A 57 5.17 7.05 8.82
N MET A 58 4.15 7.15 9.65
CA MET A 58 3.13 8.19 9.54
C MET A 58 2.81 8.73 10.93
N PRO A 59 2.40 10.00 11.07
CA PRO A 59 1.97 10.54 12.36
C PRO A 59 0.79 9.75 12.92
N GLY A 60 0.78 9.56 14.21
CA GLY A 60 -0.26 8.77 14.88
C GLY A 60 -0.04 7.29 14.66
N LYS A 61 -1.07 6.60 14.16
CA LYS A 61 -0.99 5.16 13.89
C LYS A 61 -0.07 4.91 12.68
N ASN A 62 1.01 4.16 12.87
CA ASN A 62 1.92 3.85 11.76
C ASN A 62 1.29 2.84 10.78
N GLY A 63 1.93 2.71 9.61
CA GLY A 63 1.40 1.85 8.55
C GLY A 63 1.32 0.38 8.94
N VAL A 64 2.24 -0.11 9.78
CA VAL A 64 2.25 -1.52 10.18
C VAL A 64 1.10 -1.82 11.13
N ASP A 65 0.84 -0.96 12.12
CA ASP A 65 -0.27 -1.15 13.05
C ASP A 65 -1.62 -1.06 12.31
N SER A 66 -1.73 -0.16 11.35
CA SER A 66 -2.93 -0.05 10.51
C SER A 66 -3.14 -1.32 9.68
N PHE A 67 -2.07 -1.86 9.11
CA PHE A 67 -2.10 -3.10 8.35
C PHE A 67 -2.57 -4.27 9.21
N ILE A 68 -2.08 -4.38 10.44
CA ILE A 68 -2.46 -5.46 11.35
C ILE A 68 -3.97 -5.40 11.64
N GLU A 69 -4.51 -4.22 11.90
CA GLU A 69 -5.96 -4.05 12.08
C GLU A 69 -6.74 -4.44 10.83
N ILE A 70 -6.27 -4.00 9.67
CA ILE A 70 -6.91 -4.34 8.39
C ILE A 70 -6.91 -5.86 8.18
N LYS A 71 -5.79 -6.52 8.48
CA LYS A 71 -5.62 -7.96 8.30
C LYS A 71 -6.57 -8.76 9.20
N GLN A 72 -6.87 -8.25 10.39
CA GLN A 72 -7.83 -8.89 11.30
C GLN A 72 -9.25 -8.90 10.73
N ALA A 73 -9.65 -7.80 10.09
CA ALA A 73 -10.97 -7.66 9.47
C ALA A 73 -11.02 -8.23 8.05
N HIS A 74 -9.90 -8.19 7.35
CA HIS A 74 -9.78 -8.61 5.95
C HIS A 74 -8.56 -9.54 5.79
N PRO A 75 -8.69 -10.82 6.15
CA PRO A 75 -7.55 -11.76 6.15
C PRO A 75 -6.86 -11.92 4.79
N ASP A 76 -7.57 -11.64 3.69
CA ASP A 76 -7.03 -11.75 2.34
C ASP A 76 -6.37 -10.45 1.84
N ALA A 77 -6.28 -9.42 2.68
CA ALA A 77 -5.68 -8.15 2.30
C ALA A 77 -4.23 -8.34 1.84
N GLN A 78 -3.90 -7.78 0.67
CA GLN A 78 -2.55 -7.82 0.11
C GLN A 78 -1.94 -6.43 0.22
N VAL A 79 -0.87 -6.32 1.01
CA VAL A 79 -0.23 -5.03 1.29
C VAL A 79 1.27 -5.13 1.11
N TYR A 80 1.82 -4.14 0.41
CA TYR A 80 3.25 -3.89 0.29
C TYR A 80 3.58 -2.62 1.07
N PHE A 81 4.74 -2.60 1.69
CA PHE A 81 5.20 -1.42 2.42
C PHE A 81 6.23 -0.65 1.61
N MET A 82 6.23 0.67 1.81
CA MET A 82 7.22 1.58 1.25
C MET A 82 7.92 2.27 2.40
N THR A 83 9.25 2.38 2.36
CA THR A 83 9.97 3.03 3.44
C THR A 83 11.22 3.72 2.93
N GLY A 84 11.46 4.94 3.43
CA GLY A 84 12.70 5.69 3.21
C GLY A 84 13.68 5.56 4.37
N TYR A 85 13.28 4.85 5.42
CA TYR A 85 14.07 4.73 6.65
C TYR A 85 14.32 3.27 6.99
N SER A 86 15.40 3.04 7.77
CA SER A 86 15.60 1.76 8.40
C SER A 86 14.59 1.63 9.55
N ALA A 87 13.56 0.82 9.33
CA ALA A 87 12.53 0.54 10.32
C ALA A 87 12.43 -0.97 10.50
N ASP A 88 13.57 -1.62 10.76
CA ASP A 88 13.72 -3.07 10.70
C ASP A 88 12.72 -3.81 11.58
N ASP A 89 12.48 -3.34 12.80
CA ASP A 89 11.56 -4.00 13.73
C ASP A 89 10.12 -3.93 13.22
N LEU A 90 9.71 -2.78 12.69
CA LEU A 90 8.36 -2.60 12.14
C LEU A 90 8.17 -3.42 10.87
N LEU A 91 9.17 -3.46 10.00
CA LEU A 91 9.12 -4.25 8.77
C LEU A 91 9.08 -5.74 9.06
N LYS A 92 9.85 -6.20 10.04
CA LYS A 92 9.82 -7.58 10.48
C LYS A 92 8.41 -7.95 10.98
N LYS A 93 7.83 -7.10 11.80
CA LYS A 93 6.46 -7.28 12.32
C LYS A 93 5.45 -7.35 11.18
N ALA A 94 5.59 -6.48 10.18
CA ALA A 94 4.71 -6.47 9.01
C ALA A 94 4.79 -7.80 8.24
N LEU A 95 6.00 -8.26 7.96
CA LEU A 95 6.21 -9.51 7.23
C LEU A 95 5.71 -10.71 8.02
N GLU A 96 5.91 -10.74 9.33
CA GLU A 96 5.40 -11.79 10.21
C GLU A 96 3.86 -11.84 10.22
N ASN A 97 3.21 -10.70 9.97
CA ASN A 97 1.76 -10.60 9.90
C ASN A 97 1.20 -10.70 8.48
N GLY A 98 2.02 -11.05 7.51
CA GLY A 98 1.55 -11.40 6.18
C GLY A 98 1.70 -10.33 5.11
N ALA A 99 2.50 -9.28 5.35
CA ALA A 99 2.82 -8.32 4.29
C ALA A 99 3.51 -9.02 3.13
N LYS A 100 3.18 -8.61 1.91
CA LYS A 100 3.69 -9.25 0.70
C LYS A 100 5.14 -8.89 0.39
N GLY A 101 5.57 -7.70 0.79
CA GLY A 101 6.94 -7.27 0.54
C GLY A 101 7.15 -5.82 0.92
N VAL A 102 8.36 -5.34 0.61
CA VAL A 102 8.80 -3.99 0.96
C VAL A 102 9.51 -3.37 -0.23
N PHE A 103 9.20 -2.11 -0.52
CA PHE A 103 9.92 -1.29 -1.49
C PHE A 103 10.65 -0.17 -0.75
N GLY A 104 11.95 -0.01 -1.01
CA GLY A 104 12.69 1.13 -0.50
C GLY A 104 12.35 2.40 -1.26
N LYS A 105 12.38 3.54 -0.59
CA LYS A 105 12.23 4.84 -1.26
C LYS A 105 13.62 5.39 -1.64
N PRO A 106 13.78 6.01 -2.80
CA PRO A 106 12.77 6.17 -3.85
C PRO A 106 12.39 4.84 -4.49
N VAL A 107 11.09 4.66 -4.76
CA VAL A 107 10.57 3.40 -5.29
C VAL A 107 11.06 3.19 -6.73
N ASP A 108 11.49 1.98 -7.04
CA ASP A 108 11.83 1.57 -8.40
C ASP A 108 10.51 1.36 -9.17
N LEU A 109 10.10 2.39 -9.91
CA LEU A 109 8.81 2.42 -10.60
C LEU A 109 8.67 1.31 -11.64
N PRO A 110 9.67 1.03 -12.50
CA PRO A 110 9.56 -0.10 -13.43
C PRO A 110 9.35 -1.44 -12.74
N LYS A 111 10.03 -1.68 -11.62
CA LYS A 111 9.86 -2.90 -10.83
C LYS A 111 8.45 -3.00 -10.24
N LEU A 112 7.94 -1.88 -9.73
CA LEU A 112 6.61 -1.80 -9.15
C LEU A 112 5.54 -2.08 -10.20
N LEU A 113 5.62 -1.45 -11.36
CA LEU A 113 4.66 -1.65 -12.46
C LEU A 113 4.68 -3.09 -12.96
N LYS A 114 5.87 -3.70 -13.04
CA LYS A 114 6.01 -5.09 -13.45
C LYS A 114 5.33 -6.05 -12.47
N MET A 115 5.45 -5.77 -11.18
CA MET A 115 4.77 -6.54 -10.14
C MET A 115 3.25 -6.42 -10.28
N LEU A 116 2.75 -5.21 -10.57
CA LEU A 116 1.32 -4.98 -10.79
C LEU A 116 0.80 -5.72 -12.01
N GLU A 117 1.57 -5.79 -13.09
CA GLU A 117 1.20 -6.57 -14.26
C GLU A 117 0.97 -8.04 -13.91
N LYS A 118 1.84 -8.62 -13.10
CA LYS A 118 1.68 -10.00 -12.64
C LYS A 118 0.43 -10.16 -11.78
N ALA A 119 0.18 -9.22 -10.89
CA ALA A 119 -1.00 -9.26 -10.03
C ALA A 119 -2.30 -9.11 -10.81
N ALA A 120 -2.27 -8.38 -11.93
CA ALA A 120 -3.43 -8.12 -12.77
C ALA A 120 -3.63 -9.18 -13.87
N ALA A 121 -2.70 -10.09 -14.01
CA ALA A 121 -2.78 -11.13 -15.05
C ALA A 121 -3.91 -12.15 -14.80
#